data_c2d9fca4afc7c1b28d6cd03823feaae8
#
_entry.id   c2d9fca4afc7c1b28d6cd03823feaae8
#
_cell.length_a   1.000
_cell.length_b   1.000
_cell.length_c   1.000
_cell.angle_alpha   90.00
_cell.angle_beta   90.00
_cell.angle_gamma   90.00
#
_symmetry.space_group_name_H-M   'P 1'
#
loop_
_entity.id
_entity.type
_entity.pdbx_description
1 polymer ?
#
loop_
_entity_poly.entity_id
_entity_poly.type
_entity_poly.pdbx_seq_one_letter_code
_entity_poly.pdbx_strand_id
1 'polypeptide(L)'
;MGDAIINTPTMRRFPAPSAILELLKPITWFPPMWAFACGVIATGVSFEGRWHLLIAGVILAGPMVCAASQAVNDWFDREVDAINEPQRPIPSGRMPGAWGLYVAIIWTGLSLLLGWLISPWAFVATLLGLLLAWFYSMPPLRFKQNGWLGNAACGISYEGLAWFTGSAVMMGDLFPSTPSILLAILYSIGAHGIMTLNDFKAIEGDRQMGVLSLPVQLGVAGAAENACLMMLAPQFGVFGLLLIWGAYWQAGVIVLLIAGQIVMMRNFLLDPVKRALFLSGFGVPLFVAGMMVSAFAVAGRFSVN
;
A
#
# COMPACT_ATOMS: atom_id res chain seq x y z
N MET A 1 -45.08 -37.25 -14.60
CA MET A 1 -44.75 -35.84 -14.79
C MET A 1 -44.26 -35.34 -13.42
N GLY A 2 -42.96 -35.30 -13.22
CA GLY A 2 -42.38 -34.83 -11.98
C GLY A 2 -42.03 -33.34 -12.13
N ASP A 3 -42.66 -32.52 -11.31
CA ASP A 3 -42.37 -31.09 -11.25
C ASP A 3 -40.91 -30.88 -10.80
N ALA A 4 -40.07 -30.43 -11.71
CA ALA A 4 -38.74 -29.96 -11.39
C ALA A 4 -38.91 -28.67 -10.53
N ILE A 5 -38.69 -28.80 -9.22
CA ILE A 5 -38.59 -27.66 -8.31
C ILE A 5 -37.38 -26.85 -8.78
N ILE A 6 -37.65 -25.79 -9.53
CA ILE A 6 -36.65 -24.77 -9.85
C ILE A 6 -36.32 -24.07 -8.51
N ASN A 7 -35.23 -24.49 -7.87
CA ASN A 7 -34.65 -23.80 -6.72
C ASN A 7 -34.16 -22.43 -7.20
N THR A 8 -35.03 -21.43 -7.22
CA THR A 8 -34.60 -20.03 -7.36
C THR A 8 -33.74 -19.71 -6.14
N PRO A 9 -32.47 -19.33 -6.32
CA PRO A 9 -31.62 -18.94 -5.19
C PRO A 9 -32.28 -17.75 -4.49
N THR A 10 -32.68 -17.96 -3.22
CA THR A 10 -33.20 -16.87 -2.39
C THR A 10 -32.12 -15.79 -2.32
N MET A 11 -32.36 -14.66 -2.99
CA MET A 11 -31.44 -13.52 -2.90
C MET A 11 -31.30 -13.11 -1.41
N ARG A 12 -30.10 -13.31 -0.87
CA ARG A 12 -29.81 -12.90 0.51
C ARG A 12 -29.99 -11.39 0.62
N ARG A 13 -30.70 -10.95 1.65
CA ARG A 13 -30.89 -9.52 1.92
C ARG A 13 -29.63 -8.86 2.47
N PHE A 14 -28.76 -9.63 3.12
CA PHE A 14 -27.51 -9.17 3.74
C PHE A 14 -26.32 -10.02 3.24
N PRO A 15 -25.12 -9.42 3.15
CA PRO A 15 -23.93 -10.16 2.78
C PRO A 15 -23.53 -11.16 3.87
N ALA A 16 -22.93 -12.29 3.45
CA ALA A 16 -22.31 -13.20 4.40
C ALA A 16 -21.03 -12.56 4.98
N PRO A 17 -20.67 -12.80 6.25
CA PRO A 17 -19.42 -12.29 6.84
C PRO A 17 -18.17 -12.65 6.02
N SER A 18 -18.14 -13.85 5.41
CA SER A 18 -17.03 -14.27 4.54
C SER A 18 -16.90 -13.41 3.28
N ALA A 19 -18.03 -12.95 2.70
CA ALA A 19 -18.00 -12.05 1.56
C ALA A 19 -17.49 -10.65 1.93
N ILE A 20 -17.82 -10.16 3.14
CA ILE A 20 -17.26 -8.91 3.67
C ILE A 20 -15.74 -9.05 3.87
N LEU A 21 -15.28 -10.14 4.50
CA LEU A 21 -13.85 -10.36 4.72
C LEU A 21 -13.08 -10.46 3.39
N GLU A 22 -13.64 -11.13 2.39
CA GLU A 22 -13.05 -11.22 1.06
C GLU A 22 -12.99 -9.85 0.37
N LEU A 23 -14.01 -9.00 0.51
CA LEU A 23 -14.02 -7.63 0.00
C LEU A 23 -12.93 -6.77 0.63
N LEU A 24 -12.64 -6.96 1.92
CA LEU A 24 -11.62 -6.23 2.68
C LEU A 24 -10.18 -6.71 2.37
N LYS A 25 -10.01 -7.82 1.65
CA LYS A 25 -8.74 -8.37 1.13
C LYS A 25 -7.59 -8.44 2.15
N PRO A 26 -7.65 -9.28 3.18
CA PRO A 26 -6.62 -9.36 4.22
C PRO A 26 -5.19 -9.56 3.71
N ILE A 27 -5.05 -10.21 2.55
CA ILE A 27 -3.74 -10.43 1.90
C ILE A 27 -2.99 -9.13 1.57
N THR A 28 -3.72 -8.00 1.42
CA THR A 28 -3.15 -6.70 1.08
C THR A 28 -2.73 -5.86 2.28
N TRP A 29 -3.02 -6.29 3.51
CA TRP A 29 -2.79 -5.48 4.72
C TRP A 29 -1.33 -5.45 5.16
N PHE A 30 -0.54 -6.45 4.77
CA PHE A 30 0.85 -6.58 5.23
C PHE A 30 1.73 -5.37 4.90
N PRO A 31 1.78 -4.83 3.65
CA PRO A 31 2.68 -3.72 3.33
C PRO A 31 2.47 -2.47 4.20
N PRO A 32 1.24 -1.92 4.36
CA PRO A 32 1.06 -0.75 5.22
C PRO A 32 1.27 -1.06 6.71
N MET A 33 1.00 -2.28 7.18
CA MET A 33 1.34 -2.67 8.56
C MET A 33 2.86 -2.73 8.77
N TRP A 34 3.63 -3.16 7.77
CA TRP A 34 5.09 -3.14 7.82
C TRP A 34 5.64 -1.72 7.83
N ALA A 35 5.17 -0.87 6.92
CA ALA A 35 5.57 0.55 6.89
C ALA A 35 5.22 1.26 8.21
N PHE A 36 4.03 0.98 8.77
CA PHE A 36 3.64 1.43 10.11
C PHE A 36 4.65 0.98 11.17
N ALA A 37 5.03 -0.31 11.19
CA ALA A 37 6.03 -0.82 12.14
C ALA A 37 7.38 -0.13 11.97
N CYS A 38 7.82 0.18 10.74
CA CYS A 38 9.03 0.97 10.49
C CYS A 38 8.92 2.37 11.11
N GLY A 39 7.78 3.04 10.94
CA GLY A 39 7.51 4.34 11.55
C GLY A 39 7.55 4.30 13.08
N VAL A 40 6.96 3.27 13.69
CA VAL A 40 7.02 3.04 15.14
C VAL A 40 8.46 2.90 15.62
N ILE A 41 9.24 2.02 14.98
CA ILE A 41 10.65 1.77 15.33
C ILE A 41 11.47 3.06 15.18
N ALA A 42 11.25 3.83 14.11
CA ALA A 42 12.01 5.06 13.84
C ALA A 42 11.88 6.12 14.95
N THR A 43 10.88 6.04 15.82
CA THR A 43 10.76 6.98 16.95
C THR A 43 11.77 6.72 18.06
N GLY A 44 12.23 5.47 18.21
CA GLY A 44 13.07 5.05 19.35
C GLY A 44 12.33 5.03 20.69
N VAL A 45 11.02 5.29 20.70
CA VAL A 45 10.21 5.34 21.94
C VAL A 45 9.96 3.92 22.47
N SER A 46 10.08 3.72 23.78
CA SER A 46 9.80 2.45 24.43
C SER A 46 8.33 2.01 24.23
N PHE A 47 8.13 0.72 24.03
CA PHE A 47 6.81 0.09 23.95
C PHE A 47 6.14 -0.13 25.32
N GLU A 48 6.88 0.02 26.39
CA GLU A 48 6.37 -0.18 27.76
C GLU A 48 5.17 0.76 28.02
N GLY A 49 4.06 0.17 28.44
CA GLY A 49 2.79 0.89 28.64
C GLY A 49 2.06 1.34 27.36
N ARG A 50 2.63 1.12 26.14
CA ARG A 50 2.10 1.61 24.86
C ARG A 50 1.63 0.51 23.91
N TRP A 51 1.60 -0.75 24.33
CA TRP A 51 1.18 -1.87 23.50
C TRP A 51 -0.21 -1.70 22.89
N HIS A 52 -1.14 -1.09 23.64
CA HIS A 52 -2.48 -0.81 23.15
C HIS A 52 -2.47 0.15 21.95
N LEU A 53 -1.60 1.16 21.94
CA LEU A 53 -1.43 2.10 20.80
C LEU A 53 -0.82 1.38 19.59
N LEU A 54 0.16 0.52 19.82
CA LEU A 54 0.78 -0.29 18.78
C LEU A 54 -0.25 -1.18 18.08
N ILE A 55 -1.04 -1.92 18.87
CA ILE A 55 -2.10 -2.79 18.34
C ILE A 55 -3.16 -1.98 17.61
N ALA A 56 -3.63 -0.86 18.19
CA ALA A 56 -4.61 0.01 17.57
C ALA A 56 -4.09 0.58 16.23
N GLY A 57 -2.81 0.96 16.16
CA GLY A 57 -2.20 1.48 14.96
C GLY A 57 -2.00 0.42 13.86
N VAL A 58 -1.63 -0.80 14.20
CA VAL A 58 -1.58 -1.93 13.26
C VAL A 58 -2.97 -2.21 12.68
N ILE A 59 -4.01 -2.22 13.55
CA ILE A 59 -5.40 -2.36 13.12
C ILE A 59 -5.80 -1.20 12.21
N LEU A 60 -5.40 0.04 12.54
CA LEU A 60 -5.69 1.22 11.72
C LEU A 60 -5.06 1.10 10.33
N ALA A 61 -3.77 0.74 10.23
CA ALA A 61 -3.04 0.72 8.96
C ALA A 61 -3.55 -0.38 8.00
N GLY A 62 -3.74 -1.61 8.48
CA GLY A 62 -4.16 -2.76 7.67
C GLY A 62 -5.68 -2.95 7.65
N PRO A 63 -6.26 -3.57 8.70
CA PRO A 63 -7.67 -3.93 8.77
C PRO A 63 -8.66 -2.78 8.56
N MET A 64 -8.25 -1.53 8.81
CA MET A 64 -9.12 -0.38 8.67
C MET A 64 -8.86 0.40 7.37
N VAL A 65 -7.76 1.16 7.27
CA VAL A 65 -7.51 2.06 6.14
C VAL A 65 -7.26 1.30 4.84
N CYS A 66 -6.37 0.29 4.86
CA CYS A 66 -6.12 -0.52 3.67
C CYS A 66 -7.37 -1.29 3.26
N ALA A 67 -8.07 -1.91 4.19
CA ALA A 67 -9.32 -2.60 3.90
C ALA A 67 -10.40 -1.68 3.33
N ALA A 68 -10.56 -0.46 3.86
CA ALA A 68 -11.45 0.56 3.30
C ALA A 68 -11.10 0.86 1.84
N SER A 69 -9.79 1.03 1.52
CA SER A 69 -9.33 1.29 0.15
C SER A 69 -9.70 0.15 -0.82
N GLN A 70 -9.62 -1.10 -0.36
CA GLN A 70 -10.01 -2.27 -1.16
C GLN A 70 -11.52 -2.30 -1.43
N ALA A 71 -12.34 -2.02 -0.40
CA ALA A 71 -13.78 -1.97 -0.56
C ALA A 71 -14.21 -0.84 -1.52
N VAL A 72 -13.60 0.35 -1.41
CA VAL A 72 -13.79 1.47 -2.35
C VAL A 72 -13.42 1.06 -3.77
N ASN A 73 -12.26 0.43 -3.95
CA ASN A 73 -11.78 -0.02 -5.26
C ASN A 73 -12.77 -1.00 -5.90
N ASP A 74 -13.17 -2.07 -5.19
CA ASP A 74 -14.06 -3.08 -5.74
C ASP A 74 -15.46 -2.53 -6.03
N TRP A 75 -15.94 -1.54 -5.28
CA TRP A 75 -17.21 -0.88 -5.58
C TRP A 75 -17.17 -0.12 -6.91
N PHE A 76 -16.13 0.66 -7.15
CA PHE A 76 -16.03 1.43 -8.40
C PHE A 76 -15.62 0.59 -9.60
N ASP A 77 -15.02 -0.59 -9.37
CA ASP A 77 -14.63 -1.53 -10.42
C ASP A 77 -15.65 -2.63 -10.71
N ARG A 78 -16.78 -2.67 -9.99
CA ARG A 78 -17.77 -3.77 -10.06
C ARG A 78 -18.23 -4.14 -11.47
N GLU A 79 -18.29 -3.18 -12.40
CA GLU A 79 -18.68 -3.43 -13.79
C GLU A 79 -17.55 -4.09 -14.59
N VAL A 80 -16.33 -3.65 -14.36
CA VAL A 80 -15.12 -4.24 -14.96
C VAL A 80 -14.84 -5.61 -14.36
N ASP A 81 -14.98 -5.73 -13.05
CA ASP A 81 -14.81 -7.01 -12.33
C ASP A 81 -15.86 -8.05 -12.73
N ALA A 82 -17.07 -7.63 -13.12
CA ALA A 82 -18.08 -8.55 -13.62
C ALA A 82 -17.63 -9.29 -14.89
N ILE A 83 -16.73 -8.70 -15.67
CA ILE A 83 -16.15 -9.30 -16.88
C ILE A 83 -14.88 -10.09 -16.53
N ASN A 84 -13.97 -9.48 -15.78
CA ASN A 84 -12.62 -10.01 -15.56
C ASN A 84 -12.52 -10.98 -14.38
N GLU A 85 -13.30 -10.75 -13.32
CA GLU A 85 -13.25 -11.51 -12.06
C GLU A 85 -14.67 -11.72 -11.49
N PRO A 86 -15.57 -12.40 -12.24
CA PRO A 86 -16.98 -12.55 -11.88
C PRO A 86 -17.21 -13.26 -10.54
N GLN A 87 -16.21 -13.96 -10.02
CA GLN A 87 -16.24 -14.63 -8.72
C GLN A 87 -16.06 -13.69 -7.52
N ARG A 88 -15.62 -12.43 -7.72
CA ARG A 88 -15.48 -11.44 -6.63
C ARG A 88 -16.81 -11.21 -5.90
N PRO A 89 -16.80 -10.77 -4.63
CA PRO A 89 -18.01 -10.65 -3.82
C PRO A 89 -19.13 -9.81 -4.44
N ILE A 90 -18.79 -8.67 -5.06
CA ILE A 90 -19.80 -7.77 -5.65
C ILE A 90 -20.37 -8.35 -6.95
N PRO A 91 -19.57 -8.67 -7.99
CA PRO A 91 -20.09 -9.22 -9.23
C PRO A 91 -20.85 -10.54 -9.06
N SER A 92 -20.40 -11.42 -8.16
CA SER A 92 -21.04 -12.72 -7.91
C SER A 92 -22.39 -12.63 -7.18
N GLY A 93 -22.82 -11.42 -6.76
CA GLY A 93 -24.03 -11.21 -5.99
C GLY A 93 -23.94 -11.62 -4.51
N ARG A 94 -22.77 -12.07 -4.03
CA ARG A 94 -22.55 -12.35 -2.60
C ARG A 94 -22.56 -11.09 -1.73
N MET A 95 -22.37 -9.92 -2.37
CA MET A 95 -22.59 -8.57 -1.81
C MET A 95 -23.79 -7.94 -2.51
N PRO A 96 -25.04 -8.16 -2.04
CA PRO A 96 -26.25 -7.75 -2.76
C PRO A 96 -26.44 -6.23 -2.73
N GLY A 97 -26.96 -5.68 -3.84
CA GLY A 97 -27.30 -4.26 -3.95
C GLY A 97 -26.09 -3.33 -3.73
N ALA A 98 -26.24 -2.36 -2.85
CA ALA A 98 -25.20 -1.35 -2.54
C ALA A 98 -24.33 -1.72 -1.32
N TRP A 99 -24.35 -2.97 -0.85
CA TRP A 99 -23.59 -3.36 0.35
C TRP A 99 -22.08 -3.14 0.21
N GLY A 100 -21.50 -3.28 -0.98
CA GLY A 100 -20.10 -2.94 -1.22
C GLY A 100 -19.80 -1.48 -0.87
N LEU A 101 -20.66 -0.54 -1.29
CA LEU A 101 -20.54 0.87 -0.96
C LEU A 101 -20.76 1.14 0.54
N TYR A 102 -21.75 0.49 1.15
CA TYR A 102 -22.00 0.67 2.59
C TYR A 102 -20.81 0.20 3.43
N VAL A 103 -20.21 -0.93 3.08
CA VAL A 103 -18.98 -1.40 3.74
C VAL A 103 -17.85 -0.37 3.55
N ALA A 104 -17.64 0.15 2.34
CA ALA A 104 -16.62 1.16 2.08
C ALA A 104 -16.83 2.43 2.94
N ILE A 105 -18.07 2.92 3.05
CA ILE A 105 -18.40 4.11 3.85
C ILE A 105 -18.22 3.83 5.36
N ILE A 106 -18.72 2.69 5.84
CA ILE A 106 -18.62 2.30 7.26
C ILE A 106 -17.14 2.16 7.65
N TRP A 107 -16.34 1.44 6.85
CA TRP A 107 -14.90 1.28 7.11
C TRP A 107 -14.15 2.60 7.05
N THR A 108 -14.50 3.49 6.14
CA THR A 108 -13.98 4.87 6.10
C THR A 108 -14.28 5.61 7.40
N GLY A 109 -15.53 5.60 7.86
CA GLY A 109 -15.93 6.26 9.10
C GLY A 109 -15.27 5.69 10.34
N LEU A 110 -15.19 4.35 10.43
CA LEU A 110 -14.51 3.67 11.54
C LEU A 110 -13.00 3.93 11.55
N SER A 111 -12.35 4.00 10.38
CA SER A 111 -10.93 4.35 10.26
C SER A 111 -10.67 5.77 10.77
N LEU A 112 -11.49 6.74 10.37
CA LEU A 112 -11.39 8.12 10.85
C LEU A 112 -11.60 8.22 12.35
N LEU A 113 -12.60 7.53 12.89
CA LEU A 113 -12.87 7.48 14.32
C LEU A 113 -11.67 6.90 15.08
N LEU A 114 -11.12 5.77 14.64
CA LEU A 114 -9.97 5.15 15.28
C LEU A 114 -8.73 6.06 15.21
N GLY A 115 -8.45 6.67 14.06
CA GLY A 115 -7.35 7.62 13.91
C GLY A 115 -7.48 8.82 14.86
N TRP A 116 -8.70 9.36 15.00
CA TRP A 116 -9.00 10.45 15.93
C TRP A 116 -8.81 10.07 17.40
N LEU A 117 -9.20 8.86 17.77
CA LEU A 117 -9.02 8.35 19.13
C LEU A 117 -7.56 8.10 19.50
N ILE A 118 -6.68 7.87 18.53
CA ILE A 118 -5.26 7.59 18.78
C ILE A 118 -4.46 8.88 18.95
N SER A 119 -4.44 9.75 17.94
CA SER A 119 -3.74 11.05 18.01
C SER A 119 -4.17 11.99 16.87
N PRO A 120 -3.99 13.32 17.02
CA PRO A 120 -4.31 14.29 15.96
C PRO A 120 -3.58 14.00 14.64
N TRP A 121 -2.29 13.63 14.71
CA TRP A 121 -1.48 13.37 13.52
C TRP A 121 -1.80 12.02 12.88
N ALA A 122 -2.18 11.00 13.66
CA ALA A 122 -2.72 9.75 13.13
C ALA A 122 -4.06 10.00 12.40
N PHE A 123 -4.92 10.85 12.94
CA PHE A 123 -6.16 11.26 12.27
C PHE A 123 -5.89 11.96 10.93
N VAL A 124 -4.98 12.93 10.90
CA VAL A 124 -4.62 13.65 9.66
C VAL A 124 -4.10 12.70 8.60
N ALA A 125 -3.17 11.80 8.97
CA ALA A 125 -2.63 10.79 8.04
C ALA A 125 -3.73 9.83 7.54
N THR A 126 -4.63 9.39 8.42
CA THR A 126 -5.78 8.54 8.06
C THR A 126 -6.71 9.26 7.08
N LEU A 127 -7.03 10.53 7.34
CA LEU A 127 -7.86 11.33 6.45
C LEU A 127 -7.24 11.45 5.05
N LEU A 128 -5.94 11.78 4.98
CA LEU A 128 -5.23 11.89 3.70
C LEU A 128 -5.18 10.56 2.96
N GLY A 129 -4.89 9.44 3.66
CA GLY A 129 -4.88 8.10 3.07
C GLY A 129 -6.24 7.69 2.51
N LEU A 130 -7.31 7.98 3.24
CA LEU A 130 -8.68 7.70 2.78
C LEU A 130 -9.08 8.60 1.60
N LEU A 131 -8.72 9.87 1.61
CA LEU A 131 -8.94 10.76 0.45
C LEU A 131 -8.23 10.21 -0.79
N LEU A 132 -6.96 9.79 -0.67
CA LEU A 132 -6.24 9.15 -1.77
C LEU A 132 -6.92 7.85 -2.22
N ALA A 133 -7.40 7.01 -1.30
CA ALA A 133 -8.11 5.77 -1.62
C ALA A 133 -9.41 6.01 -2.41
N TRP A 134 -10.21 7.00 -2.01
CA TRP A 134 -11.42 7.38 -2.73
C TRP A 134 -11.08 7.97 -4.11
N PHE A 135 -10.17 8.94 -4.18
CA PHE A 135 -9.77 9.57 -5.45
C PHE A 135 -9.03 8.63 -6.40
N TYR A 136 -8.41 7.58 -5.87
CA TYR A 136 -7.82 6.53 -6.69
C TYR A 136 -8.83 5.85 -7.61
N SER A 137 -10.05 5.59 -7.11
CA SER A 137 -11.07 4.82 -7.82
C SER A 137 -12.27 5.63 -8.28
N MET A 138 -12.65 6.69 -7.56
CA MET A 138 -13.88 7.44 -7.76
C MET A 138 -13.76 8.49 -8.89
N PRO A 139 -14.70 8.51 -9.87
CA PRO A 139 -14.79 9.62 -10.81
C PRO A 139 -15.08 10.95 -10.11
N PRO A 140 -14.65 12.10 -10.65
CA PRO A 140 -13.95 12.27 -11.93
C PRO A 140 -12.42 12.08 -11.84
N LEU A 141 -11.83 12.02 -10.63
CA LEU A 141 -10.38 12.01 -10.44
C LEU A 141 -9.75 10.68 -10.88
N ARG A 142 -10.25 9.56 -10.38
CA ARG A 142 -9.90 8.19 -10.75
C ARG A 142 -8.40 8.01 -11.09
N PHE A 143 -7.52 8.33 -10.13
CA PHE A 143 -6.06 8.38 -10.31
C PHE A 143 -5.46 7.11 -10.94
N LYS A 144 -6.07 5.94 -10.68
CA LYS A 144 -5.64 4.67 -11.28
C LYS A 144 -5.69 4.62 -12.80
N GLN A 145 -6.42 5.55 -13.46
CA GLN A 145 -6.40 5.66 -14.91
C GLN A 145 -5.09 6.23 -15.47
N ASN A 146 -4.24 6.78 -14.62
CA ASN A 146 -2.93 7.31 -14.98
C ASN A 146 -1.86 6.65 -14.12
N GLY A 147 -0.92 5.92 -14.72
CA GLY A 147 0.12 5.17 -14.03
C GLY A 147 0.98 6.04 -13.09
N TRP A 148 1.27 7.29 -13.45
CA TRP A 148 2.03 8.19 -12.59
C TRP A 148 1.24 8.56 -11.32
N LEU A 149 0.00 9.00 -11.47
CA LEU A 149 -0.84 9.42 -10.35
C LEU A 149 -1.28 8.23 -9.50
N GLY A 150 -1.66 7.12 -10.14
CA GLY A 150 -2.07 5.90 -9.44
C GLY A 150 -0.95 5.31 -8.60
N ASN A 151 0.23 5.13 -9.19
CA ASN A 151 1.37 4.56 -8.48
C ASN A 151 1.88 5.51 -7.38
N ALA A 152 1.84 6.84 -7.60
CA ALA A 152 2.16 7.82 -6.56
C ALA A 152 1.16 7.76 -5.39
N ALA A 153 -0.15 7.71 -5.67
CA ALA A 153 -1.17 7.59 -4.62
C ALA A 153 -0.99 6.33 -3.78
N CYS A 154 -0.69 5.19 -4.42
CA CYS A 154 -0.37 3.95 -3.73
C CYS A 154 0.89 4.06 -2.88
N GLY A 155 2.01 4.55 -3.45
CA GLY A 155 3.28 4.69 -2.73
C GLY A 155 3.17 5.62 -1.53
N ILE A 156 2.48 6.75 -1.67
CA ILE A 156 2.23 7.68 -0.56
C ILE A 156 1.39 7.00 0.52
N SER A 157 0.35 6.25 0.15
CA SER A 157 -0.58 5.66 1.11
C SER A 157 0.02 4.45 1.83
N TYR A 158 0.63 3.52 1.08
CA TYR A 158 1.09 2.24 1.63
C TYR A 158 2.40 2.35 2.41
N GLU A 159 3.32 3.23 1.97
CA GLU A 159 4.61 3.44 2.65
C GLU A 159 4.66 4.74 3.42
N GLY A 160 4.38 5.87 2.79
CA GLY A 160 4.58 7.19 3.38
C GLY A 160 3.66 7.47 4.56
N LEU A 161 2.34 7.48 4.30
CA LEU A 161 1.35 7.78 5.34
C LEU A 161 1.28 6.67 6.39
N ALA A 162 1.49 5.41 6.01
CA ALA A 162 1.55 4.32 6.97
C ALA A 162 2.76 4.43 7.90
N TRP A 163 3.95 4.75 7.37
CA TRP A 163 5.15 5.05 8.17
C TRP A 163 4.91 6.26 9.08
N PHE A 164 4.41 7.36 8.52
CA PHE A 164 4.08 8.56 9.29
C PHE A 164 3.11 8.25 10.43
N THR A 165 2.06 7.47 10.16
CA THR A 165 1.08 7.04 11.17
C THR A 165 1.77 6.26 12.30
N GLY A 166 2.70 5.36 11.99
CA GLY A 166 3.47 4.62 12.99
C GLY A 166 4.24 5.55 13.91
N SER A 167 4.94 6.54 13.36
CA SER A 167 5.63 7.56 14.14
C SER A 167 4.64 8.40 14.97
N ALA A 168 3.54 8.86 14.37
CA ALA A 168 2.55 9.71 15.03
C ALA A 168 1.87 9.01 16.22
N VAL A 169 1.56 7.72 16.08
CA VAL A 169 0.96 6.91 17.15
C VAL A 169 1.86 6.84 18.39
N MET A 170 3.17 6.74 18.19
CA MET A 170 4.14 6.67 19.30
C MET A 170 4.47 8.03 19.89
N MET A 171 4.40 9.09 19.09
CA MET A 171 4.73 10.47 19.48
C MET A 171 3.55 11.21 20.14
N GLY A 172 2.31 10.68 20.04
CA GLY A 172 1.10 11.31 20.59
C GLY A 172 0.76 12.62 19.89
N ASP A 173 0.81 13.73 20.62
CA ASP A 173 0.53 15.08 20.07
C ASP A 173 1.72 15.71 19.35
N LEU A 174 2.92 15.15 19.51
CA LEU A 174 4.12 15.67 18.87
C LEU A 174 4.18 15.27 17.39
N PHE A 175 4.71 16.17 16.58
CA PHE A 175 4.92 15.89 15.17
C PHE A 175 6.11 14.93 14.98
N PRO A 176 6.03 13.94 14.08
CA PRO A 176 7.13 13.02 13.80
C PRO A 176 8.43 13.73 13.42
N SER A 177 9.57 13.13 13.78
CA SER A 177 10.88 13.73 13.54
C SER A 177 11.19 13.88 12.05
N THR A 178 11.93 14.96 11.68
CA THR A 178 12.35 15.19 10.30
C THR A 178 13.08 14.00 9.67
N PRO A 179 14.03 13.31 10.35
CA PRO A 179 14.65 12.11 9.78
C PRO A 179 13.66 11.00 9.43
N SER A 180 12.67 10.75 10.30
CA SER A 180 11.61 9.77 10.04
C SER A 180 10.77 10.14 8.81
N ILE A 181 10.39 11.42 8.67
CA ILE A 181 9.62 11.93 7.53
C ILE A 181 10.42 11.81 6.22
N LEU A 182 11.70 12.14 6.23
CA LEU A 182 12.57 12.03 5.06
C LEU A 182 12.64 10.58 4.55
N LEU A 183 12.76 9.61 5.46
CA LEU A 183 12.73 8.19 5.09
C LEU A 183 11.35 7.80 4.52
N ALA A 184 10.25 8.21 5.15
CA ALA A 184 8.90 7.95 4.67
C ALA A 184 8.70 8.47 3.23
N ILE A 185 9.18 9.67 2.92
CA ILE A 185 9.11 10.26 1.58
C ILE A 185 9.94 9.44 0.58
N LEU A 186 11.21 9.12 0.92
CA LEU A 186 12.08 8.38 0.02
C LEU A 186 11.53 6.98 -0.28
N TYR A 187 11.04 6.27 0.72
CA TYR A 187 10.44 4.95 0.52
C TYR A 187 9.11 5.02 -0.23
N SER A 188 8.30 6.09 -0.08
CA SER A 188 7.12 6.32 -0.91
C SER A 188 7.46 6.49 -2.40
N ILE A 189 8.54 7.22 -2.70
CA ILE A 189 9.04 7.36 -4.08
C ILE A 189 9.49 6.00 -4.63
N GLY A 190 10.18 5.19 -3.82
CA GLY A 190 10.59 3.84 -4.20
C GLY A 190 9.40 2.91 -4.47
N ALA A 191 8.37 3.02 -3.65
CA ALA A 191 7.13 2.25 -3.81
C ALA A 191 6.39 2.55 -5.11
N HIS A 192 6.50 3.75 -5.67
CA HIS A 192 5.99 4.05 -7.02
C HIS A 192 6.58 3.08 -8.06
N GLY A 193 7.88 2.80 -7.99
CA GLY A 193 8.53 1.80 -8.85
C GLY A 193 8.01 0.39 -8.62
N ILE A 194 7.77 0.01 -7.36
CA ILE A 194 7.18 -1.29 -7.00
C ILE A 194 5.78 -1.44 -7.60
N MET A 195 4.95 -0.41 -7.52
CA MET A 195 3.59 -0.44 -8.08
C MET A 195 3.60 -0.64 -9.59
N THR A 196 4.58 -0.07 -10.30
CA THR A 196 4.75 -0.28 -11.75
C THR A 196 4.94 -1.75 -12.12
N LEU A 197 5.52 -2.58 -11.24
CA LEU A 197 5.69 -4.02 -11.50
C LEU A 197 4.35 -4.75 -11.67
N ASN A 198 3.29 -4.27 -11.02
CA ASN A 198 1.95 -4.85 -11.13
C ASN A 198 1.30 -4.58 -12.50
N ASP A 199 1.70 -3.52 -13.19
CA ASP A 199 1.12 -3.11 -14.46
C ASP A 199 1.55 -4.03 -15.61
N PHE A 200 2.71 -4.70 -15.52
CA PHE A 200 3.21 -5.57 -16.59
C PHE A 200 2.32 -6.76 -16.94
N LYS A 201 1.49 -7.22 -16.00
CA LYS A 201 0.53 -8.31 -16.25
C LYS A 201 -0.77 -7.86 -16.92
N ALA A 202 -1.04 -6.55 -16.95
CA ALA A 202 -2.32 -5.97 -17.36
C ALA A 202 -2.24 -5.13 -18.65
N ILE A 203 -1.10 -5.05 -19.33
CA ILE A 203 -0.81 -4.11 -20.44
C ILE A 203 -1.90 -4.13 -21.52
N GLU A 204 -2.31 -5.31 -21.95
CA GLU A 204 -3.30 -5.43 -23.04
C GLU A 204 -4.70 -5.01 -22.56
N GLY A 205 -5.10 -5.43 -21.36
CA GLY A 205 -6.36 -4.98 -20.74
C GLY A 205 -6.39 -3.47 -20.49
N ASP A 206 -5.29 -2.91 -20.00
CA ASP A 206 -5.16 -1.48 -19.76
C ASP A 206 -5.34 -0.69 -21.05
N ARG A 207 -4.70 -1.15 -22.14
CA ARG A 207 -4.81 -0.50 -23.46
C ARG A 207 -6.24 -0.54 -24.00
N GLN A 208 -6.92 -1.68 -23.88
CA GLN A 208 -8.31 -1.85 -24.33
C GLN A 208 -9.30 -1.01 -23.53
N MET A 209 -9.05 -0.83 -22.23
CA MET A 209 -9.90 -0.04 -21.33
C MET A 209 -9.53 1.44 -21.26
N GLY A 210 -8.51 1.90 -22.00
CA GLY A 210 -8.05 3.28 -22.00
C GLY A 210 -7.33 3.68 -20.70
N VAL A 211 -6.83 2.71 -19.93
CA VAL A 211 -6.00 2.95 -18.75
C VAL A 211 -4.57 3.26 -19.20
N LEU A 212 -4.06 4.41 -18.80
CA LEU A 212 -2.72 4.88 -19.12
C LEU A 212 -1.72 4.41 -18.04
N SER A 213 -1.57 3.08 -17.87
CA SER A 213 -0.51 2.53 -17.01
C SER A 213 0.88 2.84 -17.58
N LEU A 214 1.93 2.78 -16.76
CA LEU A 214 3.27 3.15 -17.22
C LEU A 214 3.77 2.29 -18.40
N PRO A 215 3.56 0.97 -18.46
CA PRO A 215 3.89 0.20 -19.65
C PRO A 215 3.11 0.61 -20.92
N VAL A 216 1.88 1.12 -20.78
CA VAL A 216 1.09 1.66 -21.90
C VAL A 216 1.65 2.99 -22.38
N GLN A 217 2.07 3.88 -21.46
CA GLN A 217 2.59 5.21 -21.77
C GLN A 217 4.04 5.20 -22.28
N LEU A 218 4.92 4.44 -21.64
CA LEU A 218 6.37 4.44 -21.88
C LEU A 218 6.85 3.26 -22.72
N GLY A 219 5.95 2.32 -23.02
CA GLY A 219 6.33 1.00 -23.54
C GLY A 219 6.95 0.11 -22.45
N VAL A 220 7.08 -1.18 -22.75
CA VAL A 220 7.56 -2.20 -21.80
C VAL A 220 8.97 -1.88 -21.29
N ALA A 221 9.90 -1.54 -22.17
CA ALA A 221 11.29 -1.27 -21.79
C ALA A 221 11.39 0.02 -20.93
N GLY A 222 10.79 1.12 -21.37
CA GLY A 222 10.84 2.38 -20.67
C GLY A 222 10.17 2.31 -19.28
N ALA A 223 9.05 1.59 -19.14
CA ALA A 223 8.40 1.38 -17.86
C ALA A 223 9.26 0.51 -16.92
N ALA A 224 9.96 -0.49 -17.45
CA ALA A 224 10.86 -1.34 -16.66
C ALA A 224 12.08 -0.56 -16.14
N GLU A 225 12.70 0.25 -16.98
CA GLU A 225 13.80 1.13 -16.60
C GLU A 225 13.35 2.15 -15.55
N ASN A 226 12.19 2.78 -15.77
CA ASN A 226 11.60 3.71 -14.81
C ASN A 226 11.31 3.04 -13.47
N ALA A 227 10.74 1.83 -13.45
CA ALA A 227 10.48 1.09 -12.21
C ALA A 227 11.78 0.84 -11.42
N CYS A 228 12.84 0.39 -12.10
CA CYS A 228 14.16 0.19 -11.49
C CYS A 228 14.75 1.51 -10.95
N LEU A 229 14.68 2.59 -11.72
CA LEU A 229 15.16 3.91 -11.30
C LEU A 229 14.42 4.42 -10.07
N MET A 230 13.09 4.38 -10.10
CA MET A 230 12.25 4.82 -8.98
C MET A 230 12.48 4.00 -7.70
N MET A 231 12.81 2.72 -7.83
CA MET A 231 13.18 1.90 -6.68
C MET A 231 14.60 2.21 -6.16
N LEU A 232 15.58 2.42 -7.04
CA LEU A 232 16.99 2.56 -6.64
C LEU A 232 17.35 3.98 -6.19
N ALA A 233 16.93 5.03 -6.92
CA ALA A 233 17.35 6.39 -6.64
C ALA A 233 17.03 6.84 -5.21
N PRO A 234 15.82 6.60 -4.65
CA PRO A 234 15.54 6.93 -3.27
C PRO A 234 16.38 6.14 -2.27
N GLN A 235 16.73 4.88 -2.56
CA GLN A 235 17.57 4.08 -1.68
C GLN A 235 19.01 4.59 -1.63
N PHE A 236 19.54 5.12 -2.73
CA PHE A 236 20.81 5.86 -2.70
C PHE A 236 20.70 7.14 -1.89
N GLY A 237 19.55 7.84 -1.92
CA GLY A 237 19.24 8.94 -1.02
C GLY A 237 19.25 8.51 0.45
N VAL A 238 18.60 7.38 0.76
CA VAL A 238 18.63 6.78 2.11
C VAL A 238 20.08 6.47 2.53
N PHE A 239 20.85 5.82 1.68
CA PHE A 239 22.26 5.53 1.92
C PHE A 239 23.06 6.79 2.27
N GLY A 240 22.90 7.85 1.47
CA GLY A 240 23.55 9.15 1.73
C GLY A 240 23.15 9.76 3.08
N LEU A 241 21.85 9.72 3.42
CA LEU A 241 21.38 10.21 4.73
C LEU A 241 21.96 9.39 5.88
N LEU A 242 22.03 8.07 5.76
CA LEU A 242 22.62 7.21 6.78
C LEU A 242 24.10 7.51 7.02
N LEU A 243 24.87 7.85 5.97
CA LEU A 243 26.27 8.29 6.10
C LEU A 243 26.34 9.64 6.83
N ILE A 244 25.52 10.61 6.44
CA ILE A 244 25.46 11.93 7.08
C ILE A 244 25.10 11.80 8.57
N TRP A 245 24.18 10.90 8.90
CA TRP A 245 23.78 10.64 10.29
C TRP A 245 24.79 9.77 11.05
N GLY A 246 25.90 9.32 10.41
CA GLY A 246 26.92 8.45 11.01
C GLY A 246 26.43 7.02 11.26
N ALA A 247 25.34 6.56 10.64
CA ALA A 247 24.79 5.22 10.77
C ALA A 247 25.48 4.24 9.80
N TYR A 248 26.83 4.12 9.94
CA TYR A 248 27.69 3.47 8.95
C TYR A 248 27.40 1.98 8.74
N TRP A 249 27.09 1.23 9.80
CA TRP A 249 26.80 -0.18 9.63
C TRP A 249 25.45 -0.41 8.93
N GLN A 250 24.42 0.41 9.23
CA GLN A 250 23.15 0.36 8.51
C GLN A 250 23.33 0.79 7.05
N ALA A 251 24.14 1.80 6.79
CA ALA A 251 24.50 2.20 5.43
C ALA A 251 25.16 1.03 4.66
N GLY A 252 26.06 0.29 5.30
CA GLY A 252 26.65 -0.93 4.73
C GLY A 252 25.62 -1.99 4.38
N VAL A 253 24.64 -2.22 5.26
CA VAL A 253 23.54 -3.16 4.97
C VAL A 253 22.69 -2.67 3.78
N ILE A 254 22.35 -1.38 3.73
CA ILE A 254 21.58 -0.81 2.60
C ILE A 254 22.32 -1.03 1.27
N VAL A 255 23.63 -0.83 1.23
CA VAL A 255 24.44 -1.10 0.01
C VAL A 255 24.34 -2.55 -0.43
N LEU A 256 24.41 -3.50 0.51
CA LEU A 256 24.29 -4.93 0.20
C LEU A 256 22.88 -5.25 -0.35
N LEU A 257 21.82 -4.67 0.24
CA LEU A 257 20.45 -4.84 -0.24
C LEU A 257 20.26 -4.24 -1.64
N ILE A 258 20.80 -3.04 -1.90
CA ILE A 258 20.81 -2.42 -3.23
C ILE A 258 21.56 -3.30 -4.24
N ALA A 259 22.72 -3.82 -3.90
CA ALA A 259 23.49 -4.70 -4.77
C ALA A 259 22.68 -5.96 -5.16
N GLY A 260 22.04 -6.60 -4.19
CA GLY A 260 21.11 -7.72 -4.45
C GLY A 260 19.97 -7.34 -5.37
N GLN A 261 19.33 -6.19 -5.14
CA GLN A 261 18.25 -5.68 -6.00
C GLN A 261 18.75 -5.42 -7.44
N ILE A 262 19.93 -4.82 -7.60
CA ILE A 262 20.50 -4.56 -8.93
C ILE A 262 20.68 -5.87 -9.73
N VAL A 263 21.14 -6.94 -9.09
CA VAL A 263 21.24 -8.26 -9.73
C VAL A 263 19.87 -8.75 -10.20
N MET A 264 18.85 -8.61 -9.36
CA MET A 264 17.49 -9.03 -9.71
C MET A 264 16.85 -8.12 -10.77
N MET A 265 17.11 -6.82 -10.74
CA MET A 265 16.66 -5.85 -11.74
C MET A 265 17.30 -6.12 -13.10
N ARG A 266 18.59 -6.46 -13.15
CA ARG A 266 19.22 -6.88 -14.41
C ARG A 266 18.53 -8.09 -15.02
N ASN A 267 18.16 -9.06 -14.19
CA ASN A 267 17.39 -10.21 -14.65
C ASN A 267 15.99 -9.80 -15.14
N PHE A 268 15.30 -8.93 -14.40
CA PHE A 268 13.98 -8.39 -14.78
C PHE A 268 14.02 -7.68 -16.13
N LEU A 269 15.01 -6.84 -16.37
CA LEU A 269 15.16 -6.05 -17.61
C LEU A 269 15.36 -6.91 -18.86
N LEU A 270 15.74 -8.18 -18.74
CA LEU A 270 15.85 -9.09 -19.90
C LEU A 270 14.48 -9.49 -20.49
N ASP A 271 13.45 -9.61 -19.68
CA ASP A 271 12.06 -9.89 -20.07
C ASP A 271 11.10 -9.37 -19.01
N PRO A 272 10.77 -8.05 -19.01
CA PRO A 272 10.01 -7.43 -17.94
C PRO A 272 8.63 -8.06 -17.72
N VAL A 273 7.92 -8.43 -18.79
CA VAL A 273 6.58 -8.99 -18.69
C VAL A 273 6.57 -10.32 -17.95
N LYS A 274 7.51 -11.23 -18.28
CA LYS A 274 7.57 -12.53 -17.62
C LYS A 274 8.21 -12.49 -16.24
N ARG A 275 9.08 -11.50 -15.97
CA ARG A 275 9.92 -11.45 -14.77
C ARG A 275 9.51 -10.41 -13.73
N ALA A 276 8.43 -9.65 -13.99
CA ALA A 276 7.90 -8.71 -13.00
C ALA A 276 7.56 -9.39 -11.67
N LEU A 277 6.90 -10.58 -11.71
CA LEU A 277 6.59 -11.36 -10.51
C LEU A 277 7.85 -11.83 -9.77
N PHE A 278 8.94 -12.18 -10.51
CA PHE A 278 10.21 -12.53 -9.88
C PHE A 278 10.80 -11.35 -9.11
N LEU A 279 10.84 -10.15 -9.72
CA LEU A 279 11.33 -8.95 -9.05
C LEU A 279 10.44 -8.56 -7.86
N SER A 280 9.12 -8.69 -8.00
CA SER A 280 8.18 -8.46 -6.89
C SER A 280 8.39 -9.45 -5.74
N GLY A 281 8.62 -10.74 -6.04
CA GLY A 281 8.77 -11.77 -5.02
C GLY A 281 10.12 -11.77 -4.28
N PHE A 282 11.20 -11.34 -4.93
CA PHE A 282 12.56 -11.43 -4.38
C PHE A 282 13.23 -10.06 -4.22
N GLY A 283 13.02 -9.11 -5.14
CA GLY A 283 13.63 -7.78 -5.09
C GLY A 283 12.91 -6.83 -4.13
N VAL A 284 11.58 -6.86 -4.11
CA VAL A 284 10.78 -6.04 -3.20
C VAL A 284 11.03 -6.38 -1.72
N PRO A 285 11.16 -7.66 -1.29
CA PRO A 285 11.56 -7.98 0.08
C PRO A 285 12.88 -7.34 0.52
N LEU A 286 13.87 -7.19 -0.38
CA LEU A 286 15.12 -6.48 -0.04
C LEU A 286 14.88 -4.99 0.19
N PHE A 287 14.00 -4.36 -0.62
CA PHE A 287 13.59 -2.98 -0.41
C PHE A 287 12.89 -2.80 0.95
N VAL A 288 11.94 -3.67 1.25
CA VAL A 288 11.16 -3.67 2.49
C VAL A 288 12.04 -3.93 3.72
N ALA A 289 13.04 -4.81 3.61
CA ALA A 289 14.05 -4.99 4.65
C ALA A 289 14.86 -3.72 4.89
N GLY A 290 15.22 -2.99 3.82
CA GLY A 290 15.91 -1.71 3.91
C GLY A 290 15.14 -0.65 4.70
N MET A 291 13.80 -0.63 4.59
CA MET A 291 12.93 0.25 5.38
C MET A 291 13.18 0.04 6.88
N MET A 292 13.14 -1.19 7.35
CA MET A 292 13.33 -1.51 8.77
C MET A 292 14.76 -1.21 9.25
N VAL A 293 15.78 -1.53 8.45
CA VAL A 293 17.17 -1.17 8.75
C VAL A 293 17.33 0.32 8.93
N SER A 294 16.70 1.12 8.07
CA SER A 294 16.74 2.58 8.15
C SER A 294 15.97 3.12 9.36
N ALA A 295 14.84 2.48 9.72
CA ALA A 295 14.08 2.82 10.91
C ALA A 295 14.92 2.66 12.19
N PHE A 296 15.66 1.56 12.32
CA PHE A 296 16.59 1.36 13.44
C PHE A 296 17.74 2.38 13.45
N ALA A 297 18.19 2.85 12.30
CA ALA A 297 19.21 3.91 12.24
C ALA A 297 18.70 5.22 12.83
N VAL A 298 17.46 5.60 12.53
CA VAL A 298 16.82 6.81 13.10
C VAL A 298 16.60 6.64 14.59
N ALA A 299 16.05 5.50 15.02
CA ALA A 299 15.83 5.19 16.44
C ALA A 299 17.10 5.33 17.28
N GLY A 300 18.22 4.81 16.81
CA GLY A 300 19.49 4.84 17.55
C GLY A 300 20.18 6.21 17.64
N ARG A 301 19.70 7.22 16.87
CA ARG A 301 20.37 8.52 16.76
C ARG A 301 19.50 9.73 17.07
N PHE A 302 18.21 9.60 16.91
CA PHE A 302 17.25 10.69 17.04
C PHE A 302 16.07 10.32 17.96
N SER A 303 16.28 9.34 18.87
CA SER A 303 15.28 8.98 19.87
C SER A 303 14.90 10.23 20.70
N VAL A 304 13.60 10.42 20.84
CA VAL A 304 13.04 11.43 21.76
C VAL A 304 13.11 10.82 23.15
N ASN A 305 14.03 11.31 24.00
CA ASN A 305 14.09 10.94 25.41
C ASN A 305 12.91 11.50 26.18
#